data_67528e90b1e256f94e48525d09b4ce58
#
_entry.id   67528e90b1e256f94e48525d09b4ce58
#
_cell.length_a   1.000
_cell.length_b   1.000
_cell.length_c   1.000
_cell.angle_alpha   90.00
_cell.angle_beta   90.00
_cell.angle_gamma   90.00
#
_symmetry.space_group_name_H-M   'P 1'
#
loop_
_entity.id
_entity.type
_entity.pdbx_description
1 polymer ?
#
loop_
_entity_poly.entity_id
_entity_poly.type
_entity_poly.pdbx_seq_one_letter_code
_entity_poly.pdbx_strand_id
1 'polypeptide(L)'
;MFSEGSHLDITHGFSSRQIIVSDAVCTGNGHGFGDCGASGLVVVNGQFNDNLKTGISIDAGTLANNGIAPRPGANGLMQNCQVERNGVTGLHYDSTKIQADGGYSFSDMHINDNAQDAILIEAGANTLADVRFDNMDIKNNGRYPVNVASGVFTDLDFTNLRMLRNGGDTAFKLGGNITRGTIHDCKLRSQNGAAAITGAGVISHFDIAENQYTDTNSNPINLTGTLTNVTYGRNPGLE
;
A
#
# COMPACT_ATOMS: atom_id res chain seq x y z
N MET A 1 -12.44 -17.26 -12.60
CA MET A 1 -11.51 -17.45 -13.76
C MET A 1 -10.21 -17.95 -13.16
N PHE A 2 -9.73 -19.10 -13.58
CA PHE A 2 -8.46 -19.66 -13.08
C PHE A 2 -7.39 -19.41 -14.13
N SER A 3 -6.29 -18.82 -13.73
CA SER A 3 -5.13 -18.58 -14.58
C SER A 3 -3.89 -19.10 -13.86
N GLU A 4 -3.43 -20.31 -14.23
CA GLU A 4 -2.12 -20.80 -13.83
C GLU A 4 -1.08 -20.42 -14.89
N GLY A 5 -0.01 -19.75 -14.48
CA GLY A 5 1.13 -19.42 -15.35
C GLY A 5 0.91 -18.28 -16.33
N SER A 6 -0.19 -17.55 -16.27
CA SER A 6 -0.44 -16.37 -17.08
C SER A 6 -0.62 -15.12 -16.22
N HIS A 7 -0.21 -13.98 -16.74
CA HIS A 7 -0.49 -12.67 -16.16
C HIS A 7 -1.94 -12.31 -16.51
N LEU A 8 -2.79 -12.08 -15.50
CA LEU A 8 -4.09 -11.49 -15.73
C LEU A 8 -3.93 -9.97 -15.83
N ASP A 9 -3.69 -9.50 -17.03
CA ASP A 9 -3.72 -8.07 -17.33
C ASP A 9 -5.10 -7.71 -17.85
N ILE A 10 -5.89 -7.06 -17.01
CA ILE A 10 -7.27 -6.64 -17.33
C ILE A 10 -7.29 -5.34 -18.13
N THR A 11 -6.14 -4.72 -18.36
CA THR A 11 -6.10 -3.31 -18.75
C THR A 11 -5.57 -3.04 -20.15
N HIS A 12 -5.75 -3.94 -21.10
CA HIS A 12 -5.48 -3.63 -22.51
C HIS A 12 -6.42 -2.58 -23.13
N GLY A 13 -7.27 -1.96 -22.33
CA GLY A 13 -8.15 -0.88 -22.76
C GLY A 13 -7.85 0.43 -22.02
N PHE A 14 -7.03 1.29 -22.59
CA PHE A 14 -6.62 2.62 -22.06
C PHE A 14 -7.74 3.61 -21.73
N SER A 15 -8.96 3.17 -21.65
CA SER A 15 -10.13 3.97 -21.27
C SER A 15 -11.23 3.12 -20.64
N SER A 16 -10.91 1.95 -20.13
CA SER A 16 -11.89 1.11 -19.45
C SER A 16 -12.42 1.81 -18.22
N ARG A 17 -13.72 1.96 -18.15
CA ARG A 17 -14.42 2.53 -17.01
C ARG A 17 -15.30 1.48 -16.38
N GLN A 18 -15.35 1.48 -15.04
CA GLN A 18 -16.23 0.56 -14.28
C GLN A 18 -15.94 -0.93 -14.56
N ILE A 19 -14.70 -1.34 -14.33
CA ILE A 19 -14.34 -2.76 -14.38
C ILE A 19 -14.65 -3.36 -13.02
N ILE A 20 -15.38 -4.46 -13.01
CA ILE A 20 -15.66 -5.23 -11.80
C ILE A 20 -15.04 -6.62 -11.95
N VAL A 21 -14.19 -6.97 -11.01
CA VAL A 21 -13.57 -8.29 -10.90
C VAL A 21 -13.98 -8.89 -9.55
N SER A 22 -14.69 -9.99 -9.58
CA SER A 22 -15.10 -10.70 -8.37
C SER A 22 -14.58 -12.13 -8.35
N ASP A 23 -14.27 -12.61 -7.16
CA ASP A 23 -13.91 -14.01 -6.90
C ASP A 23 -12.75 -14.52 -7.78
N ALA A 24 -11.84 -13.62 -8.15
CA ALA A 24 -10.68 -13.96 -8.98
C ALA A 24 -9.64 -14.74 -8.15
N VAL A 25 -9.09 -15.80 -8.73
CA VAL A 25 -7.97 -16.54 -8.15
C VAL A 25 -6.81 -16.51 -9.14
N CYS A 26 -5.69 -15.92 -8.73
CA CYS A 26 -4.46 -15.81 -9.51
C CYS A 26 -3.29 -16.34 -8.69
N THR A 27 -2.77 -17.49 -9.06
CA THR A 27 -1.71 -18.17 -8.33
C THR A 27 -0.65 -18.72 -9.28
N GLY A 28 0.61 -18.74 -8.86
CA GLY A 28 1.72 -19.28 -9.65
C GLY A 28 2.15 -18.43 -10.85
N ASN A 29 1.72 -17.17 -10.92
CA ASN A 29 2.03 -16.25 -12.02
C ASN A 29 3.28 -15.41 -11.74
N GLY A 30 3.72 -14.60 -12.72
CA GLY A 30 4.73 -13.57 -12.50
C GLY A 30 4.22 -12.51 -11.54
N HIS A 31 3.04 -11.96 -11.82
CA HIS A 31 2.25 -11.09 -10.95
C HIS A 31 0.84 -11.68 -10.81
N GLY A 32 0.19 -11.49 -9.67
CA GLY A 32 -1.17 -11.99 -9.45
C GLY A 32 -2.21 -11.15 -10.20
N PHE A 33 -2.25 -9.86 -9.91
CA PHE A 33 -3.15 -8.90 -10.52
C PHE A 33 -2.39 -7.64 -10.92
N GLY A 34 -2.69 -7.08 -12.08
CA GLY A 34 -2.12 -5.82 -12.55
C GLY A 34 -3.21 -4.86 -13.03
N ASP A 35 -3.13 -3.61 -12.60
CA ASP A 35 -3.91 -2.49 -13.13
C ASP A 35 -2.96 -1.44 -13.72
N CYS A 36 -3.14 -1.13 -14.99
CA CYS A 36 -2.33 -0.16 -15.73
C CYS A 36 -3.14 1.08 -16.14
N GLY A 37 -3.94 1.62 -15.24
CA GLY A 37 -4.65 2.89 -15.46
C GLY A 37 -6.14 2.75 -15.74
N ALA A 38 -6.83 1.79 -15.12
CA ALA A 38 -8.28 1.75 -15.13
C ALA A 38 -8.89 2.86 -14.28
N SER A 39 -10.06 3.34 -14.67
CA SER A 39 -10.88 4.24 -13.85
C SER A 39 -12.11 3.52 -13.33
N GLY A 40 -12.35 3.59 -12.02
CA GLY A 40 -13.49 2.92 -11.40
C GLY A 40 -13.31 1.39 -11.35
N LEU A 41 -12.10 0.91 -11.17
CA LEU A 41 -11.82 -0.50 -10.95
C LEU A 41 -12.37 -0.95 -9.60
N VAL A 42 -13.12 -2.05 -9.59
CA VAL A 42 -13.60 -2.70 -8.38
C VAL A 42 -13.12 -4.15 -8.38
N VAL A 43 -12.34 -4.52 -7.38
CA VAL A 43 -11.90 -5.91 -7.17
C VAL A 43 -12.41 -6.37 -5.81
N VAL A 44 -13.19 -7.44 -5.79
CA VAL A 44 -13.75 -8.00 -4.55
C VAL A 44 -13.51 -9.49 -4.45
N ASN A 45 -13.24 -9.96 -3.23
CA ASN A 45 -13.05 -11.38 -2.92
C ASN A 45 -11.91 -12.04 -3.72
N GLY A 46 -10.87 -11.29 -4.10
CA GLY A 46 -9.75 -11.81 -4.89
C GLY A 46 -8.76 -12.63 -4.04
N GLN A 47 -8.11 -13.62 -4.65
CA GLN A 47 -6.99 -14.35 -4.09
C GLN A 47 -5.80 -14.24 -5.04
N PHE A 48 -4.73 -13.57 -4.59
CA PHE A 48 -3.53 -13.26 -5.36
C PHE A 48 -2.31 -13.82 -4.65
N ASN A 49 -2.17 -15.13 -4.68
CA ASN A 49 -1.27 -15.87 -3.82
C ASN A 49 -0.21 -16.62 -4.63
N ASP A 50 0.93 -16.91 -3.97
CA ASP A 50 1.99 -17.76 -4.51
C ASP A 50 2.56 -17.29 -5.87
N ASN A 51 2.51 -16.00 -6.17
CA ASN A 51 3.05 -15.44 -7.40
C ASN A 51 4.56 -15.17 -7.27
N LEU A 52 5.30 -15.27 -8.36
CA LEU A 52 6.77 -15.15 -8.37
C LEU A 52 7.26 -13.76 -7.97
N LYS A 53 6.46 -12.72 -8.19
CA LYS A 53 6.80 -11.34 -7.89
C LYS A 53 5.77 -10.72 -6.95
N THR A 54 4.89 -9.88 -7.48
CA THR A 54 3.93 -9.08 -6.71
C THR A 54 2.55 -9.71 -6.76
N GLY A 55 1.84 -9.70 -5.65
CA GLY A 55 0.46 -10.15 -5.60
C GLY A 55 -0.47 -9.22 -6.36
N ILE A 56 -0.46 -7.94 -6.02
CA ILE A 56 -1.25 -6.89 -6.68
C ILE A 56 -0.30 -5.75 -7.08
N SER A 57 -0.31 -5.37 -8.36
CA SER A 57 0.43 -4.21 -8.90
C SER A 57 -0.56 -3.19 -9.46
N ILE A 58 -0.55 -1.99 -8.90
CA ILE A 58 -1.29 -0.83 -9.42
C ILE A 58 -0.26 0.07 -10.06
N ASP A 59 -0.14 -0.01 -11.37
CA ASP A 59 0.77 0.81 -12.16
C ASP A 59 0.00 1.93 -12.86
N ALA A 60 0.33 3.15 -12.58
CA ALA A 60 -0.18 4.26 -13.38
C ALA A 60 0.45 4.25 -14.77
N GLY A 61 -0.06 3.36 -15.61
CA GLY A 61 0.14 3.34 -17.06
C GLY A 61 1.58 3.44 -17.60
N THR A 62 2.30 2.34 -17.65
CA THR A 62 3.67 2.32 -18.22
C THR A 62 3.73 2.06 -19.72
N LEU A 63 2.63 1.84 -20.40
CA LEU A 63 2.61 1.38 -21.79
C LEU A 63 2.44 2.52 -22.79
N ALA A 64 3.49 3.28 -22.99
CA ALA A 64 3.67 4.07 -24.21
C ALA A 64 3.97 3.19 -25.46
N ASN A 65 3.65 1.90 -25.44
CA ASN A 65 4.10 0.96 -26.48
C ASN A 65 3.40 1.13 -27.82
N ASN A 66 2.34 1.92 -27.94
CA ASN A 66 1.63 2.14 -29.21
C ASN A 66 1.30 3.62 -29.47
N GLY A 67 2.04 4.56 -28.90
CA GLY A 67 1.79 5.99 -29.14
C GLY A 67 0.53 6.54 -28.45
N ILE A 68 -0.09 5.77 -27.59
CA ILE A 68 -1.23 6.22 -26.78
C ILE A 68 -0.68 6.75 -25.47
N ALA A 69 -1.00 8.01 -25.15
CA ALA A 69 -0.60 8.59 -23.89
C ALA A 69 -1.22 7.78 -22.74
N PRO A 70 -0.41 7.32 -21.79
CA PRO A 70 -0.92 6.62 -20.61
C PRO A 70 -1.88 7.54 -19.85
N ARG A 71 -2.94 6.97 -19.31
CA ARG A 71 -3.87 7.70 -18.46
C ARG A 71 -3.71 7.23 -17.04
N PRO A 72 -3.73 8.14 -16.09
CA PRO A 72 -3.74 7.78 -14.68
C PRO A 72 -5.01 6.98 -14.36
N GLY A 73 -4.84 5.90 -13.61
CA GLY A 73 -5.96 5.20 -12.98
C GLY A 73 -6.55 6.06 -11.88
N ALA A 74 -7.86 6.02 -11.72
CA ALA A 74 -8.55 6.79 -10.70
C ALA A 74 -9.73 6.04 -10.09
N ASN A 75 -9.98 6.29 -8.81
CA ASN A 75 -11.17 5.80 -8.09
C ASN A 75 -11.31 4.27 -8.11
N GLY A 76 -10.30 3.56 -7.67
CA GLY A 76 -10.33 2.11 -7.50
C GLY A 76 -10.81 1.67 -6.12
N LEU A 77 -11.44 0.51 -6.05
CA LEU A 77 -11.76 -0.18 -4.80
C LEU A 77 -11.24 -1.61 -4.87
N MET A 78 -10.47 -2.01 -3.86
CA MET A 78 -10.10 -3.40 -3.63
C MET A 78 -10.55 -3.81 -2.23
N GLN A 79 -11.40 -4.82 -2.17
CA GLN A 79 -12.03 -5.22 -0.91
C GLN A 79 -12.04 -6.74 -0.73
N ASN A 80 -11.84 -7.17 0.52
CA ASN A 80 -11.90 -8.56 0.92
C ASN A 80 -10.99 -9.47 0.08
N CYS A 81 -9.74 -9.03 -0.13
CA CYS A 81 -8.75 -9.77 -0.92
C CYS A 81 -7.69 -10.43 -0.04
N GLN A 82 -7.22 -11.60 -0.46
CA GLN A 82 -6.08 -12.31 0.11
C GLN A 82 -4.87 -12.14 -0.81
N VAL A 83 -3.73 -11.72 -0.24
CA VAL A 83 -2.50 -11.44 -0.97
C VAL A 83 -1.33 -12.06 -0.22
N GLU A 84 -1.04 -13.32 -0.51
CA GLU A 84 -0.18 -14.12 0.33
C GLU A 84 0.92 -14.86 -0.42
N ARG A 85 2.06 -15.05 0.25
CA ARG A 85 3.19 -15.88 -0.22
C ARG A 85 3.72 -15.48 -1.60
N ASN A 86 3.68 -14.19 -1.92
CA ASN A 86 4.25 -13.70 -3.16
C ASN A 86 5.76 -13.49 -3.02
N GLY A 87 6.50 -13.72 -4.10
CA GLY A 87 7.97 -13.75 -4.10
C GLY A 87 8.64 -12.39 -3.90
N VAL A 88 7.91 -11.29 -3.98
CA VAL A 88 8.43 -9.94 -3.72
C VAL A 88 7.44 -9.20 -2.80
N THR A 89 6.54 -8.42 -3.32
CA THR A 89 5.66 -7.52 -2.57
C THR A 89 4.22 -8.02 -2.60
N GLY A 90 3.48 -7.84 -1.52
CA GLY A 90 2.06 -8.13 -1.50
C GLY A 90 1.29 -7.18 -2.42
N LEU A 91 1.21 -5.90 -2.06
CA LEU A 91 0.58 -4.85 -2.85
C LEU A 91 1.62 -3.77 -3.19
N HIS A 92 1.80 -3.50 -4.46
CA HIS A 92 2.67 -2.43 -4.96
C HIS A 92 1.84 -1.38 -5.71
N TYR A 93 1.83 -0.16 -5.19
CA TYR A 93 1.24 0.99 -5.87
C TYR A 93 2.37 1.85 -6.44
N ASP A 94 2.60 1.73 -7.75
CA ASP A 94 3.68 2.41 -8.47
C ASP A 94 3.11 3.53 -9.35
N SER A 95 3.34 4.77 -8.97
CA SER A 95 3.06 5.94 -9.81
C SER A 95 4.34 6.68 -10.24
N THR A 96 5.48 5.99 -10.22
CA THR A 96 6.78 6.59 -10.52
C THR A 96 6.92 7.08 -11.95
N LYS A 97 6.24 6.45 -12.89
CA LYS A 97 6.38 6.74 -14.33
C LYS A 97 5.36 7.75 -14.83
N ILE A 98 4.20 7.82 -14.21
CA ILE A 98 3.11 8.71 -14.63
C ILE A 98 2.38 9.19 -13.39
N GLN A 99 1.92 10.42 -13.42
CA GLN A 99 1.10 10.95 -12.36
C GLN A 99 -0.21 10.16 -12.29
N ALA A 100 -0.43 9.49 -11.17
CA ALA A 100 -1.69 8.84 -10.88
C ALA A 100 -2.71 9.86 -10.37
N ASP A 101 -3.97 9.70 -10.75
CA ASP A 101 -5.05 10.54 -10.23
C ASP A 101 -5.45 10.18 -8.80
N GLY A 102 -5.03 9.01 -8.30
CA GLY A 102 -5.37 8.58 -6.94
C GLY A 102 -6.83 8.11 -6.79
N GLY A 103 -7.38 8.29 -5.59
CA GLY A 103 -8.75 7.85 -5.29
C GLY A 103 -8.90 6.34 -5.11
N TYR A 104 -7.84 5.64 -4.71
CA TYR A 104 -7.89 4.21 -4.43
C TYR A 104 -8.20 3.93 -2.97
N SER A 105 -9.12 3.00 -2.74
CA SER A 105 -9.45 2.47 -1.42
C SER A 105 -9.17 0.97 -1.37
N PHE A 106 -8.43 0.56 -0.36
CA PHE A 106 -8.10 -0.82 -0.06
C PHE A 106 -8.68 -1.17 1.30
N SER A 107 -9.60 -2.12 1.37
CA SER A 107 -10.25 -2.47 2.64
C SER A 107 -10.40 -3.98 2.85
N ASP A 108 -10.48 -4.37 4.12
CA ASP A 108 -10.76 -5.75 4.51
C ASP A 108 -9.77 -6.76 3.90
N MET A 109 -8.49 -6.40 3.78
CA MET A 109 -7.50 -7.25 3.11
C MET A 109 -6.63 -8.04 4.09
N HIS A 110 -6.20 -9.21 3.65
CA HIS A 110 -5.18 -10.03 4.31
C HIS A 110 -3.91 -10.04 3.44
N ILE A 111 -2.82 -9.42 3.95
CA ILE A 111 -1.54 -9.34 3.22
C ILE A 111 -0.45 -10.02 4.04
N ASN A 112 -0.21 -11.29 3.77
CA ASN A 112 0.57 -12.13 4.64
C ASN A 112 1.68 -12.90 3.91
N ASP A 113 2.76 -13.21 4.64
CA ASP A 113 3.80 -14.14 4.20
C ASP A 113 4.48 -13.77 2.86
N ASN A 114 4.42 -12.50 2.43
CA ASN A 114 5.13 -12.07 1.23
C ASN A 114 6.63 -11.89 1.52
N ALA A 115 7.48 -12.12 0.53
CA ALA A 115 8.92 -12.18 0.72
C ALA A 115 9.57 -10.82 1.06
N GLN A 116 8.93 -9.72 0.73
CA GLN A 116 9.41 -8.38 1.03
C GLN A 116 8.31 -7.54 1.71
N ASP A 117 8.04 -6.33 1.21
CA ASP A 117 7.06 -5.42 1.80
C ASP A 117 5.63 -5.95 1.62
N ALA A 118 4.78 -5.79 2.63
CA ALA A 118 3.37 -6.10 2.44
C ALA A 118 2.74 -5.07 1.52
N ILE A 119 2.93 -3.79 1.82
CA ILE A 119 2.45 -2.66 1.02
C ILE A 119 3.65 -1.77 0.69
N LEU A 120 3.90 -1.57 -0.60
CA LEU A 120 4.89 -0.63 -1.12
C LEU A 120 4.17 0.45 -1.94
N ILE A 121 4.44 1.71 -1.62
CA ILE A 121 3.84 2.87 -2.30
C ILE A 121 4.97 3.77 -2.80
N GLU A 122 5.00 4.03 -4.10
CA GLU A 122 6.02 4.83 -4.74
C GLU A 122 5.40 5.82 -5.73
N ALA A 123 5.76 7.09 -5.64
CA ALA A 123 5.32 8.10 -6.60
C ALA A 123 6.50 8.73 -7.36
N GLY A 124 7.75 8.49 -6.96
CA GLY A 124 8.94 9.04 -7.62
C GLY A 124 8.92 10.57 -7.64
N ALA A 125 8.92 11.17 -8.83
CA ALA A 125 8.79 12.62 -9.00
C ALA A 125 7.33 13.11 -9.09
N ASN A 126 6.36 12.20 -9.04
CA ASN A 126 4.95 12.50 -9.19
C ASN A 126 4.26 12.72 -7.83
N THR A 127 2.98 13.10 -7.89
CA THR A 127 2.10 13.20 -6.73
C THR A 127 1.05 12.11 -6.79
N LEU A 128 0.86 11.41 -5.70
CA LEU A 128 -0.22 10.46 -5.51
C LEU A 128 -1.19 10.99 -4.45
N ALA A 129 -2.48 11.04 -4.77
CA ALA A 129 -3.49 11.64 -3.90
C ALA A 129 -4.63 10.68 -3.55
N ASP A 130 -5.27 10.93 -2.40
CA ASP A 130 -6.50 10.27 -1.96
C ASP A 130 -6.41 8.73 -1.98
N VAL A 131 -5.43 8.19 -1.24
CA VAL A 131 -5.25 6.74 -1.10
C VAL A 131 -5.53 6.32 0.33
N ARG A 132 -6.39 5.32 0.47
CA ARG A 132 -6.87 4.86 1.77
C ARG A 132 -6.66 3.37 1.96
N PHE A 133 -6.18 3.01 3.13
CA PHE A 133 -6.02 1.63 3.58
C PHE A 133 -6.78 1.45 4.90
N ASP A 134 -7.77 0.58 4.90
CA ASP A 134 -8.63 0.37 6.05
C ASP A 134 -8.84 -1.11 6.37
N ASN A 135 -8.92 -1.42 7.67
CA ASN A 135 -9.24 -2.75 8.18
C ASN A 135 -8.44 -3.89 7.56
N MET A 136 -7.12 -3.83 7.70
CA MET A 136 -6.24 -4.86 7.14
C MET A 136 -5.51 -5.68 8.19
N ASP A 137 -5.29 -6.95 7.88
CA ASP A 137 -4.44 -7.85 8.65
C ASP A 137 -3.15 -8.11 7.89
N ILE A 138 -2.00 -7.66 8.42
CA ILE A 138 -0.70 -7.66 7.76
C ILE A 138 0.30 -8.43 8.62
N LYS A 139 0.70 -9.63 8.18
CA LYS A 139 1.51 -10.53 9.00
C LYS A 139 2.64 -11.20 8.23
N ASN A 140 3.72 -11.49 8.95
CA ASN A 140 4.82 -12.37 8.52
C ASN A 140 5.45 -11.97 7.18
N ASN A 141 5.33 -10.71 6.74
CA ASN A 141 6.00 -10.29 5.52
C ASN A 141 7.50 -10.08 5.77
N GLY A 142 8.35 -10.32 4.78
CA GLY A 142 9.79 -10.37 4.94
C GLY A 142 10.46 -9.03 5.22
N ARG A 143 9.77 -7.91 4.96
CA ARG A 143 10.26 -6.55 5.23
C ARG A 143 9.20 -5.70 5.93
N TYR A 144 8.91 -4.53 5.40
CA TYR A 144 8.01 -3.57 6.04
C TYR A 144 6.53 -3.91 5.81
N PRO A 145 5.68 -3.81 6.85
CA PRO A 145 4.23 -3.84 6.66
C PRO A 145 3.76 -2.74 5.70
N VAL A 146 4.21 -1.51 5.92
CA VAL A 146 3.94 -0.38 5.02
C VAL A 146 5.24 0.38 4.74
N ASN A 147 5.57 0.53 3.47
CA ASN A 147 6.70 1.30 2.98
C ASN A 147 6.22 2.36 1.98
N VAL A 148 6.18 3.61 2.42
CA VAL A 148 5.97 4.78 1.57
C VAL A 148 7.34 5.26 1.12
N ALA A 149 7.84 4.77 0.00
CA ALA A 149 9.26 4.82 -0.32
C ALA A 149 9.71 6.18 -0.87
N SER A 150 9.02 6.70 -1.89
CA SER A 150 9.44 7.94 -2.55
C SER A 150 8.27 8.66 -3.21
N GLY A 151 8.35 9.98 -3.31
CA GLY A 151 7.37 10.81 -4.00
C GLY A 151 6.67 11.82 -3.10
N VAL A 152 5.61 12.43 -3.65
CA VAL A 152 4.72 13.35 -2.93
C VAL A 152 3.36 12.69 -2.76
N PHE A 153 2.88 12.66 -1.54
CA PHE A 153 1.61 12.04 -1.19
C PHE A 153 0.68 13.08 -0.56
N THR A 154 -0.57 13.08 -1.00
CA THR A 154 -1.60 13.98 -0.48
C THR A 154 -2.82 13.15 -0.10
N ASP A 155 -3.36 13.34 1.10
CA ASP A 155 -4.49 12.59 1.62
C ASP A 155 -4.21 11.06 1.63
N LEU A 156 -3.18 10.68 2.38
CA LEU A 156 -2.77 9.28 2.55
C LEU A 156 -3.22 8.78 3.92
N ASP A 157 -4.21 7.91 3.94
CA ASP A 157 -4.86 7.46 5.16
C ASP A 157 -4.67 5.96 5.44
N PHE A 158 -4.30 5.67 6.68
CA PHE A 158 -4.17 4.31 7.21
C PHE A 158 -5.00 4.17 8.47
N THR A 159 -6.02 3.34 8.44
CA THR A 159 -6.96 3.17 9.56
C THR A 159 -7.14 1.70 9.89
N ASN A 160 -7.19 1.38 11.19
CA ASN A 160 -7.52 0.06 11.68
C ASN A 160 -6.64 -1.08 11.09
N LEU A 161 -5.34 -0.83 10.93
CA LEU A 161 -4.40 -1.85 10.46
C LEU A 161 -3.82 -2.65 11.62
N ARG A 162 -3.82 -3.97 11.48
CA ARG A 162 -3.19 -4.88 12.43
C ARG A 162 -1.91 -5.47 11.84
N MET A 163 -0.78 -5.09 12.41
CA MET A 163 0.54 -5.48 11.90
C MET A 163 1.27 -6.38 12.90
N LEU A 164 1.59 -7.62 12.49
CA LEU A 164 2.21 -8.61 13.35
C LEU A 164 3.35 -9.35 12.67
N ARG A 165 4.49 -9.50 13.37
CA ARG A 165 5.59 -10.39 12.99
C ARG A 165 6.15 -10.16 11.57
N ASN A 166 6.18 -8.92 11.12
CA ASN A 166 6.82 -8.61 9.83
C ASN A 166 8.34 -8.47 10.01
N GLY A 167 9.12 -8.71 8.98
CA GLY A 167 10.59 -8.77 9.07
C GLY A 167 11.31 -7.41 9.17
N GLY A 168 10.64 -6.31 8.83
CA GLY A 168 11.21 -4.97 8.94
C GLY A 168 11.27 -4.45 10.38
N ASP A 169 12.20 -3.54 10.64
CA ASP A 169 12.39 -2.95 11.97
C ASP A 169 11.22 -2.06 12.40
N THR A 170 10.45 -1.54 11.48
CA THR A 170 9.37 -0.59 11.70
C THR A 170 8.07 -1.04 11.02
N ALA A 171 6.94 -0.66 11.60
CA ALA A 171 5.63 -0.95 11.00
C ALA A 171 5.31 0.00 9.83
N PHE A 172 5.60 1.28 9.99
CA PHE A 172 5.49 2.29 8.94
C PHE A 172 6.84 2.91 8.63
N LYS A 173 7.29 2.80 7.39
CA LYS A 173 8.44 3.53 6.87
C LYS A 173 7.95 4.62 5.92
N LEU A 174 8.05 5.88 6.35
CA LEU A 174 7.58 7.06 5.63
C LEU A 174 8.78 7.79 4.99
N GLY A 175 9.25 7.34 3.84
CA GLY A 175 10.38 7.92 3.12
C GLY A 175 10.01 9.05 2.17
N GLY A 176 8.75 9.13 1.75
CA GLY A 176 8.25 10.19 0.86
C GLY A 176 7.80 11.45 1.59
N ASN A 177 7.46 12.49 0.82
CA ASN A 177 6.87 13.71 1.36
C ASN A 177 5.35 13.55 1.46
N ILE A 178 4.77 13.80 2.63
CA ILE A 178 3.35 13.58 2.88
C ILE A 178 2.70 14.91 3.27
N THR A 179 1.69 15.30 2.50
CA THR A 179 0.85 16.47 2.78
C THR A 179 -0.58 16.01 3.02
N ARG A 180 -1.01 16.09 4.22
CA ARG A 180 -2.27 15.56 4.77
C ARG A 180 -2.33 14.03 4.77
N GLY A 181 -2.83 13.50 5.85
CA GLY A 181 -3.10 12.08 6.00
C GLY A 181 -3.16 11.66 7.47
N THR A 182 -3.42 10.38 7.67
CA THR A 182 -3.62 9.84 9.01
C THR A 182 -2.99 8.46 9.19
N ILE A 183 -2.57 8.15 10.43
CA ILE A 183 -2.35 6.79 10.91
C ILE A 183 -3.18 6.66 12.19
N HIS A 184 -4.30 5.95 12.11
CA HIS A 184 -5.31 5.95 13.17
C HIS A 184 -5.79 4.54 13.51
N ASP A 185 -6.07 4.28 14.78
CA ASP A 185 -6.63 3.00 15.29
C ASP A 185 -5.80 1.75 14.89
N CYS A 186 -4.52 1.89 14.64
CA CYS A 186 -3.67 0.79 14.21
C CYS A 186 -3.06 0.03 15.41
N LYS A 187 -2.88 -1.28 15.23
CA LYS A 187 -2.10 -2.14 16.15
C LYS A 187 -0.73 -2.40 15.54
N LEU A 188 0.25 -1.66 16.04
CA LEU A 188 1.59 -1.60 15.48
C LEU A 188 2.55 -2.41 16.34
N ARG A 189 3.25 -3.33 15.71
CA ARG A 189 4.33 -4.06 16.35
C ARG A 189 5.62 -3.83 15.59
N SER A 190 6.61 -3.26 16.25
CA SER A 190 7.97 -3.19 15.72
C SER A 190 8.74 -4.47 16.06
N GLN A 191 9.89 -4.64 15.43
CA GLN A 191 10.82 -5.71 15.78
C GLN A 191 12.09 -5.12 16.39
N ASN A 192 12.76 -5.92 17.21
CA ASN A 192 14.05 -5.57 17.81
C ASN A 192 14.06 -4.25 18.60
N GLY A 193 12.92 -3.82 19.13
CA GLY A 193 12.84 -2.57 19.90
C GLY A 193 13.06 -1.29 19.09
N ALA A 194 12.83 -1.32 17.78
CA ALA A 194 12.86 -0.12 16.94
C ALA A 194 11.58 0.74 17.08
N ALA A 195 11.57 1.93 16.51
CA ALA A 195 10.38 2.75 16.44
C ALA A 195 9.33 2.11 15.50
N ALA A 196 8.07 2.13 15.89
CA ALA A 196 6.99 1.57 15.06
C ALA A 196 6.71 2.41 13.82
N ILE A 197 6.86 3.73 13.92
CA ILE A 197 6.70 4.66 12.81
C ILE A 197 8.00 5.41 12.62
N THR A 198 8.59 5.35 11.44
CA THR A 198 9.80 6.09 11.08
C THR A 198 9.56 6.93 9.84
N GLY A 199 10.17 8.10 9.75
CA GLY A 199 10.07 8.96 8.58
C GLY A 199 11.16 9.99 8.50
N ALA A 200 11.65 10.27 7.28
CA ALA A 200 12.70 11.26 7.01
C ALA A 200 12.29 12.31 5.95
N GLY A 201 11.10 12.19 5.38
CA GLY A 201 10.56 13.14 4.40
C GLY A 201 9.99 14.40 5.02
N VAL A 202 9.44 15.27 4.17
CA VAL A 202 8.63 16.42 4.61
C VAL A 202 7.22 15.94 4.91
N ILE A 203 6.78 16.04 6.17
CA ILE A 203 5.46 15.58 6.61
C ILE A 203 4.69 16.78 7.15
N SER A 204 3.52 17.05 6.59
CA SER A 204 2.68 18.18 7.00
C SER A 204 1.21 17.80 7.10
N HIS A 205 0.50 18.42 8.06
CA HIS A 205 -0.93 18.21 8.30
C HIS A 205 -1.27 16.71 8.47
N PHE A 206 -0.50 16.03 9.30
CA PHE A 206 -0.57 14.60 9.47
C PHE A 206 -0.95 14.26 10.92
N ASP A 207 -1.92 13.37 11.08
CA ASP A 207 -2.40 12.96 12.39
C ASP A 207 -2.02 11.50 12.70
N ILE A 208 -1.43 11.27 13.87
CA ILE A 208 -1.06 9.95 14.37
C ILE A 208 -1.75 9.77 15.72
N ALA A 209 -2.88 9.06 15.73
CA ALA A 209 -3.69 8.95 16.93
C ALA A 209 -4.32 7.57 17.14
N GLU A 210 -4.68 7.28 18.39
CA GLU A 210 -5.38 6.07 18.85
C GLU A 210 -4.67 4.75 18.47
N ASN A 211 -3.35 4.80 18.22
CA ASN A 211 -2.57 3.63 17.85
C ASN A 211 -2.07 2.88 19.09
N GLN A 212 -2.06 1.56 19.04
CA GLN A 212 -1.50 0.68 20.06
C GLN A 212 -0.11 0.20 19.61
N TYR A 213 0.87 0.37 20.48
CA TYR A 213 2.26 0.00 20.20
C TYR A 213 2.69 -1.20 21.05
N THR A 214 3.34 -2.18 20.43
CA THR A 214 3.90 -3.34 21.11
C THR A 214 5.32 -3.63 20.63
N ASP A 215 6.18 -4.09 21.53
CA ASP A 215 7.57 -4.43 21.24
C ASP A 215 8.38 -3.28 20.61
N THR A 216 8.01 -2.03 20.89
CA THR A 216 8.72 -0.83 20.42
C THR A 216 9.76 -0.38 21.45
N ASN A 217 10.67 0.49 21.01
CA ASN A 217 11.54 1.21 21.96
C ASN A 217 10.75 2.30 22.73
N SER A 218 11.44 3.04 23.59
CA SER A 218 10.85 4.14 24.36
C SER A 218 10.35 5.31 23.49
N ASN A 219 10.71 5.36 22.21
CA ASN A 219 10.21 6.34 21.25
C ASN A 219 9.59 5.62 20.03
N PRO A 220 8.33 5.19 20.12
CA PRO A 220 7.68 4.42 19.05
C PRO A 220 7.44 5.23 17.78
N ILE A 221 7.53 6.56 17.81
CA ILE A 221 7.39 7.43 16.65
C ILE A 221 8.70 8.22 16.49
N ASN A 222 9.42 7.98 15.41
CA ASN A 222 10.68 8.64 15.08
C ASN A 222 10.61 9.28 13.69
N LEU A 223 10.13 10.51 13.64
CA LEU A 223 10.09 11.34 12.43
C LEU A 223 11.23 12.35 12.47
N THR A 224 12.22 12.19 11.63
CA THR A 224 13.46 13.01 11.60
C THR A 224 13.47 14.08 10.51
N GLY A 225 12.45 14.08 9.63
CA GLY A 225 12.32 15.04 8.53
C GLY A 225 11.77 16.40 8.98
N THR A 226 11.37 17.21 8.00
CA THR A 226 10.70 18.49 8.26
C THR A 226 9.23 18.26 8.59
N LEU A 227 8.81 18.65 9.79
CA LEU A 227 7.45 18.43 10.30
C LEU A 227 6.72 19.77 10.42
N THR A 228 5.50 19.84 9.89
CA THR A 228 4.63 21.02 9.97
C THR A 228 3.20 20.58 10.28
N ASN A 229 2.62 21.07 11.37
CA ASN A 229 1.25 20.70 11.78
C ASN A 229 1.05 19.16 11.86
N VAL A 230 2.02 18.45 12.42
CA VAL A 230 1.88 17.04 12.75
C VAL A 230 1.33 16.94 14.17
N THR A 231 0.21 16.25 14.32
CA THR A 231 -0.44 16.03 15.60
C THR A 231 -0.20 14.60 16.07
N TYR A 232 0.00 14.49 17.38
CA TYR A 232 0.11 13.21 18.07
C TYR A 232 -1.03 13.16 19.08
N GLY A 233 -2.13 12.54 18.67
CA GLY A 233 -3.29 12.34 19.52
C GLY A 233 -3.02 11.28 20.61
N ARG A 234 -4.08 10.89 21.31
CA ARG A 234 -3.99 9.83 22.32
C ARG A 234 -3.52 8.53 21.65
N ASN A 235 -2.39 8.02 22.10
CA ASN A 235 -1.83 6.74 21.64
C ASN A 235 -1.63 5.85 22.88
N PRO A 236 -2.54 4.93 23.19
CA PRO A 236 -2.41 4.04 24.33
C PRO A 236 -1.12 3.23 24.29
N GLY A 237 -0.32 3.29 25.36
CA GLY A 237 1.00 2.65 25.44
C GLY A 237 2.18 3.60 25.21
N LEU A 238 1.92 4.90 25.04
CA LEU A 238 2.95 5.97 25.07
C LEU A 238 3.07 6.69 26.42
N GLU A 239 2.28 6.28 27.41
CA GLU A 239 2.26 6.84 28.76
C GLU A 239 3.36 6.27 29.65
#